data_305416aae91a55e54d6374cdcd961db2
#
_entry.id   305416aae91a55e54d6374cdcd961db2
#
_cell.length_a   1.000
_cell.length_b   1.000
_cell.length_c   1.000
_cell.angle_alpha   90.00
_cell.angle_beta   90.00
_cell.angle_gamma   90.00
#
_symmetry.space_group_name_H-M   'P 1'
#
loop_
_entity.id
_entity.type
_entity.pdbx_description
1 polymer ?
#
loop_
_entity_poly.entity_id
_entity_poly.type
_entity_poly.pdbx_seq_one_letter_code
_entity_poly.pdbx_strand_id
1 'polypeptide(L)'
;MTRRSGTLFKYVFDDLTIRRLHGFCFIWVGKIMTMTRKLYYEDVYLGMFEARVLECRECEKGYAVVLDQTAFYPEGGGQPADSGSLEEVPVKDVQEKDGEILHYTEEPFSAGQIVHGRIDWKHRFDLMQQHSGEHIVSGLGHEKYGYDNVGFHMGSDVITIDFSGVLTEEELLEIETEANRYIWEDRTVEINCPSPAELEMIPYRSKKELTGMVRIVTFPGADICACCGLHVTRTGEIGMVKILSVVHFREGVRVEMIAGERVLQRLQMLQEQNRRISAALSAKPEETADAVDRVQEENYRLRGQLHKMESDLFAAEAARHEGEGSVLLFREEMEADSVRKLCDAVMKTCHGCCAVFSQNPDGSYKYAMGEENGDLRSFTKEMNAALNGRGGGKPFFVQGSVKAAEEEIRKFFAR
;
A
#
# COMPACT_ATOMS: atom_id res chain seq x y z
N MET A 1 74.37 -18.16 -28.13
CA MET A 1 74.44 -16.85 -27.43
C MET A 1 73.10 -16.18 -27.54
N THR A 2 72.65 -15.63 -26.46
CA THR A 2 71.55 -14.77 -26.10
C THR A 2 70.33 -15.48 -25.58
N ARG A 3 70.25 -15.42 -24.24
CA ARG A 3 69.08 -15.70 -23.34
C ARG A 3 67.96 -14.69 -23.57
N ARG A 4 66.72 -15.16 -23.66
CA ARG A 4 65.53 -14.34 -23.43
C ARG A 4 64.98 -14.71 -22.06
N SER A 5 65.03 -13.72 -21.20
CA SER A 5 64.45 -13.70 -19.85
C SER A 5 62.92 -13.64 -19.94
N GLY A 6 62.23 -14.62 -19.34
CA GLY A 6 60.83 -14.56 -19.10
C GLY A 6 60.55 -13.68 -17.88
N THR A 7 59.71 -12.70 -18.05
CA THR A 7 59.22 -11.82 -16.96
C THR A 7 58.09 -12.54 -16.26
N LEU A 8 58.40 -13.06 -15.06
CA LEU A 8 57.42 -13.59 -14.14
C LEU A 8 56.70 -12.41 -13.45
N PHE A 9 55.39 -12.31 -13.59
CA PHE A 9 54.58 -11.39 -12.81
C PHE A 9 54.67 -11.79 -11.31
N LYS A 10 55.35 -10.98 -10.54
CA LYS A 10 55.32 -11.02 -9.07
C LYS A 10 54.05 -10.37 -8.57
N TYR A 11 53.07 -11.16 -8.11
CA TYR A 11 52.08 -10.66 -7.17
C TYR A 11 52.73 -10.54 -5.81
N VAL A 12 52.74 -9.33 -5.27
CA VAL A 12 53.30 -8.97 -3.99
C VAL A 12 52.48 -9.63 -2.87
N PHE A 13 53.13 -10.50 -2.12
CA PHE A 13 52.69 -10.92 -0.79
C PHE A 13 53.26 -9.90 0.21
N ASP A 14 52.47 -8.94 0.65
CA ASP A 14 52.77 -8.11 1.78
C ASP A 14 51.62 -8.28 2.78
N ASP A 15 51.85 -9.14 3.77
CA ASP A 15 51.48 -9.00 5.19
C ASP A 15 51.90 -10.29 5.95
N LEU A 16 53.19 -10.51 6.03
CA LEU A 16 53.79 -11.43 7.02
C LEU A 16 54.57 -10.59 8.02
N THR A 17 53.93 -10.09 9.05
CA THR A 17 54.63 -9.45 10.18
C THR A 17 55.08 -10.52 11.17
N ILE A 18 56.36 -10.93 11.10
CA ILE A 18 56.97 -11.83 12.09
C ILE A 18 57.43 -10.98 13.26
N ARG A 19 56.74 -11.04 14.39
CA ARG A 19 57.25 -10.56 15.68
C ARG A 19 57.83 -11.71 16.49
N ARG A 20 59.13 -11.72 16.69
CA ARG A 20 59.84 -12.61 17.64
C ARG A 20 59.76 -11.99 19.03
N LEU A 21 59.03 -12.63 19.94
CA LEU A 21 59.12 -12.43 21.37
C LEU A 21 59.15 -13.81 22.07
N HIS A 22 60.29 -14.07 22.73
CA HIS A 22 60.51 -15.19 23.66
C HIS A 22 60.16 -16.61 23.13
N GLY A 23 60.90 -17.12 22.14
CA GLY A 23 61.05 -18.58 21.97
C GLY A 23 59.89 -19.36 21.42
N PHE A 24 58.72 -18.78 21.15
CA PHE A 24 57.58 -19.41 20.53
C PHE A 24 57.21 -18.74 19.20
N CYS A 25 57.22 -19.49 18.13
CA CYS A 25 56.79 -19.00 16.82
C CYS A 25 55.28 -19.21 16.70
N PHE A 26 54.49 -18.14 16.89
CA PHE A 26 53.05 -18.16 16.54
C PHE A 26 52.93 -17.79 15.04
N ILE A 27 52.55 -18.76 14.24
CA ILE A 27 52.10 -18.49 12.85
C ILE A 27 50.64 -17.98 12.97
N TRP A 28 50.42 -16.68 12.80
CA TRP A 28 49.10 -16.11 12.65
C TRP A 28 48.69 -16.35 11.19
N VAL A 29 47.90 -17.40 10.91
CA VAL A 29 47.27 -17.59 9.61
C VAL A 29 46.13 -16.60 9.55
N GLY A 30 46.38 -15.46 8.87
CA GLY A 30 45.30 -14.55 8.53
C GLY A 30 44.25 -15.31 7.72
N LYS A 31 42.98 -15.26 8.13
CA LYS A 31 41.86 -15.82 7.37
C LYS A 31 41.88 -15.14 5.98
N ILE A 32 42.21 -15.89 4.95
CA ILE A 32 42.02 -15.43 3.56
C ILE A 32 40.52 -15.28 3.41
N MET A 33 40.04 -14.05 3.43
CA MET A 33 38.62 -13.78 3.10
C MET A 33 38.44 -14.12 1.62
N THR A 34 37.91 -15.30 1.33
CA THR A 34 37.47 -15.65 0.00
C THR A 34 36.17 -14.89 -0.26
N MET A 35 36.25 -13.83 -1.07
CA MET A 35 35.04 -13.10 -1.45
C MET A 35 34.13 -14.01 -2.29
N THR A 36 32.86 -14.06 -1.94
CA THR A 36 31.84 -14.76 -2.73
C THR A 36 31.75 -14.18 -4.15
N ARG A 37 31.89 -15.02 -5.17
CA ARG A 37 31.71 -14.61 -6.58
C ARG A 37 30.24 -14.30 -6.85
N LYS A 38 29.95 -13.09 -7.36
CA LYS A 38 28.61 -12.56 -7.58
C LYS A 38 28.08 -12.94 -8.96
N LEU A 39 27.57 -14.17 -9.13
CA LEU A 39 27.06 -14.69 -10.40
C LEU A 39 25.89 -13.86 -10.94
N TYR A 40 25.08 -13.28 -10.06
CA TYR A 40 23.96 -12.41 -10.44
C TYR A 40 24.36 -11.14 -11.20
N TYR A 41 25.64 -10.74 -11.20
CA TYR A 41 26.14 -9.66 -12.04
C TYR A 41 26.74 -10.15 -13.36
N GLU A 42 27.08 -11.45 -13.45
CA GLU A 42 27.59 -12.06 -14.67
C GLU A 42 26.45 -12.47 -15.60
N ASP A 43 25.39 -13.04 -15.02
CA ASP A 43 24.15 -13.38 -15.71
C ASP A 43 22.95 -13.16 -14.78
N VAL A 44 22.19 -12.10 -15.05
CA VAL A 44 21.00 -11.75 -14.25
C VAL A 44 19.86 -12.77 -14.39
N TYR A 45 19.89 -13.61 -15.44
CA TYR A 45 18.91 -14.65 -15.74
C TYR A 45 19.29 -16.02 -15.16
N LEU A 46 20.43 -16.13 -14.51
CA LEU A 46 20.86 -17.39 -13.91
C LEU A 46 19.94 -17.79 -12.74
N GLY A 47 19.00 -18.70 -13.02
CA GLY A 47 18.02 -19.18 -12.03
C GLY A 47 18.46 -20.39 -11.22
N MET A 48 19.52 -21.11 -11.66
CA MET A 48 20.08 -22.27 -10.97
C MET A 48 21.61 -22.24 -11.06
N PHE A 49 22.28 -22.63 -9.97
CA PHE A 49 23.74 -22.64 -9.90
C PHE A 49 24.22 -23.71 -8.91
N GLU A 50 25.46 -24.11 -9.03
CA GLU A 50 26.18 -24.95 -8.07
C GLU A 50 27.16 -24.09 -7.30
N ALA A 51 27.30 -24.33 -5.99
CA ALA A 51 28.26 -23.65 -5.13
C ALA A 51 28.79 -24.55 -4.03
N ARG A 52 29.95 -24.18 -3.47
CA ARG A 52 30.53 -24.82 -2.31
C ARG A 52 30.24 -23.99 -1.06
N VAL A 53 29.76 -24.62 -0.01
CA VAL A 53 29.62 -24.01 1.31
C VAL A 53 31.00 -23.73 1.88
N LEU A 54 31.31 -22.46 2.12
CA LEU A 54 32.54 -22.03 2.78
C LEU A 54 32.40 -22.08 4.30
N GLU A 55 31.26 -21.59 4.80
CA GLU A 55 30.97 -21.53 6.23
C GLU A 55 29.45 -21.58 6.46
N CYS A 56 29.04 -22.15 7.59
CA CYS A 56 27.67 -22.12 8.09
C CYS A 56 27.69 -21.81 9.59
N ARG A 57 26.98 -20.75 9.99
CA ARG A 57 26.95 -20.23 11.37
C ARG A 57 25.53 -20.22 11.89
N GLU A 58 25.31 -20.70 13.10
CA GLU A 58 24.04 -20.53 13.79
C GLU A 58 23.81 -19.04 14.15
N CYS A 59 22.60 -18.53 13.96
CA CYS A 59 22.23 -17.14 14.23
C CYS A 59 20.74 -17.04 14.63
N GLU A 60 20.27 -15.86 15.02
CA GLU A 60 18.88 -15.63 15.43
C GLU A 60 17.84 -15.99 14.33
N LYS A 61 18.22 -15.94 13.05
CA LYS A 61 17.38 -16.28 11.90
C LYS A 61 17.49 -17.76 11.47
N GLY A 62 18.10 -18.63 12.27
CA GLY A 62 18.45 -20.01 11.93
C GLY A 62 19.94 -20.14 11.63
N TYR A 63 20.30 -20.31 10.38
CA TYR A 63 21.70 -20.45 9.93
C TYR A 63 22.05 -19.44 8.85
N ALA A 64 23.24 -18.84 8.95
CA ALA A 64 23.82 -18.00 7.94
C ALA A 64 24.87 -18.81 7.16
N VAL A 65 24.59 -19.06 5.88
CA VAL A 65 25.42 -19.88 4.99
C VAL A 65 26.22 -18.96 4.05
N VAL A 66 27.52 -19.12 4.03
CA VAL A 66 28.44 -18.41 3.10
C VAL A 66 28.88 -19.38 2.01
N LEU A 67 28.75 -18.93 0.76
CA LEU A 67 29.09 -19.73 -0.43
C LEU A 67 30.31 -19.14 -1.15
N ASP A 68 31.04 -19.96 -1.91
CA ASP A 68 32.13 -19.51 -2.78
C ASP A 68 31.63 -18.69 -3.98
N GLN A 69 30.41 -18.95 -4.43
CA GLN A 69 29.70 -18.19 -5.46
C GLN A 69 28.19 -18.24 -5.25
N THR A 70 27.47 -17.21 -5.74
CA THR A 70 26.02 -17.17 -5.59
C THR A 70 25.35 -16.40 -6.71
N ALA A 71 24.17 -16.90 -7.14
CA ALA A 71 23.24 -16.16 -7.98
C ALA A 71 22.16 -15.42 -7.18
N PHE A 72 22.09 -15.62 -5.85
CA PHE A 72 21.17 -14.85 -4.98
C PHE A 72 21.66 -13.41 -4.83
N TYR A 73 20.80 -12.45 -5.18
CA TYR A 73 21.04 -11.03 -4.95
C TYR A 73 20.75 -10.69 -3.47
N PRO A 74 21.71 -10.10 -2.75
CA PRO A 74 21.46 -9.60 -1.39
C PRO A 74 20.67 -8.30 -1.42
N GLU A 75 19.91 -8.00 -0.37
CA GLU A 75 19.23 -6.73 -0.24
C GLU A 75 20.20 -5.56 -0.42
N GLY A 76 19.86 -4.64 -1.32
CA GLY A 76 20.73 -3.49 -1.59
C GLY A 76 20.13 -2.51 -2.59
N GLY A 77 20.52 -1.22 -2.47
CA GLY A 77 20.11 -0.20 -3.43
C GLY A 77 18.59 0.07 -3.49
N GLY A 78 17.84 -0.27 -2.44
CA GLY A 78 16.37 -0.17 -2.42
C GLY A 78 15.65 -1.39 -3.00
N GLN A 79 16.39 -2.38 -3.50
CA GLN A 79 15.84 -3.65 -3.99
C GLN A 79 15.92 -4.70 -2.88
N PRO A 80 14.81 -5.41 -2.58
CA PRO A 80 14.81 -6.56 -1.67
C PRO A 80 15.73 -7.68 -2.12
N ALA A 81 16.11 -8.54 -1.17
CA ALA A 81 16.86 -9.76 -1.47
C ALA A 81 16.05 -10.74 -2.32
N ASP A 82 16.75 -11.60 -3.03
CA ASP A 82 16.14 -12.77 -3.64
C ASP A 82 15.68 -13.78 -2.59
N SER A 83 14.71 -14.58 -2.98
CA SER A 83 14.30 -15.80 -2.31
C SER A 83 14.54 -17.03 -3.20
N GLY A 84 14.45 -18.22 -2.62
CA GLY A 84 14.62 -19.47 -3.35
C GLY A 84 14.99 -20.61 -2.43
N SER A 85 15.86 -21.53 -2.88
CA SER A 85 16.37 -22.65 -2.06
C SER A 85 17.83 -22.99 -2.33
N LEU A 86 18.47 -23.52 -1.31
CA LEU A 86 19.71 -24.30 -1.40
C LEU A 86 19.35 -25.75 -1.19
N GLU A 87 19.58 -26.61 -2.18
CA GLU A 87 18.95 -27.93 -2.26
C GLU A 87 17.40 -27.75 -2.11
N GLU A 88 16.79 -28.44 -1.14
CA GLU A 88 15.37 -28.27 -0.82
C GLU A 88 15.11 -27.30 0.35
N VAL A 89 16.18 -26.74 0.96
CA VAL A 89 16.06 -25.83 2.12
C VAL A 89 15.79 -24.41 1.66
N PRO A 90 14.70 -23.76 2.08
CA PRO A 90 14.37 -22.41 1.69
C PRO A 90 15.43 -21.39 2.14
N VAL A 91 15.81 -20.49 1.22
CA VAL A 91 16.56 -19.25 1.48
C VAL A 91 15.56 -18.12 1.57
N LYS A 92 15.36 -17.59 2.78
CA LYS A 92 14.33 -16.57 3.07
C LYS A 92 14.83 -15.15 2.98
N ASP A 93 16.13 -14.95 3.14
CA ASP A 93 16.76 -13.64 3.14
C ASP A 93 18.23 -13.79 2.75
N VAL A 94 18.75 -12.78 2.06
CA VAL A 94 20.16 -12.72 1.66
C VAL A 94 20.68 -11.32 1.96
N GLN A 95 21.78 -11.24 2.71
CA GLN A 95 22.39 -9.97 3.13
C GLN A 95 23.87 -9.92 2.80
N GLU A 96 24.38 -8.77 2.43
CA GLU A 96 25.83 -8.52 2.31
C GLU A 96 26.31 -7.77 3.55
N LYS A 97 27.24 -8.38 4.31
CA LYS A 97 27.87 -7.79 5.50
C LYS A 97 29.35 -8.02 5.48
N ASP A 98 30.12 -6.96 5.65
CA ASP A 98 31.59 -7.01 5.69
C ASP A 98 32.23 -7.74 4.49
N GLY A 99 31.59 -7.65 3.31
CA GLY A 99 32.03 -8.29 2.08
C GLY A 99 31.66 -9.79 1.96
N GLU A 100 30.97 -10.36 2.93
CA GLU A 100 30.41 -11.72 2.88
C GLU A 100 28.92 -11.66 2.48
N ILE A 101 28.48 -12.59 1.60
CA ILE A 101 27.06 -12.78 1.29
C ILE A 101 26.52 -13.91 2.15
N LEU A 102 25.55 -13.56 3.01
CA LEU A 102 24.92 -14.43 3.99
C LEU A 102 23.56 -14.89 3.50
N HIS A 103 23.39 -16.20 3.29
CA HIS A 103 22.12 -16.81 2.91
C HIS A 103 21.47 -17.38 4.17
N TYR A 104 20.28 -16.89 4.55
CA TYR A 104 19.59 -17.30 5.78
C TYR A 104 18.66 -18.50 5.51
N THR A 105 18.95 -19.62 6.20
CA THR A 105 18.23 -20.90 6.06
C THR A 105 17.76 -21.41 7.43
N GLU A 106 16.77 -22.30 7.43
CA GLU A 106 16.29 -22.93 8.67
C GLU A 106 17.11 -24.17 9.05
N GLU A 107 17.80 -24.79 8.10
CA GLU A 107 18.61 -25.99 8.30
C GLU A 107 20.09 -25.69 8.00
N PRO A 108 21.01 -26.37 8.72
CA PRO A 108 22.44 -26.17 8.53
C PRO A 108 23.00 -26.91 7.30
N PHE A 109 24.11 -26.41 6.80
CA PHE A 109 24.93 -27.06 5.78
C PHE A 109 26.35 -27.32 6.31
N SER A 110 27.01 -28.36 5.79
CA SER A 110 28.38 -28.68 6.17
C SER A 110 29.38 -27.86 5.34
N ALA A 111 30.41 -27.31 5.97
CA ALA A 111 31.51 -26.67 5.26
C ALA A 111 32.16 -27.65 4.27
N GLY A 112 32.41 -27.18 3.03
CA GLY A 112 32.94 -28.02 1.93
C GLY A 112 31.86 -28.76 1.13
N GLN A 113 30.60 -28.80 1.61
CA GLN A 113 29.49 -29.39 0.86
C GLN A 113 29.24 -28.65 -0.44
N ILE A 114 28.98 -29.39 -1.51
CA ILE A 114 28.45 -28.80 -2.78
C ILE A 114 26.93 -28.75 -2.63
N VAL A 115 26.37 -27.61 -3.02
CA VAL A 115 24.92 -27.34 -2.96
C VAL A 115 24.44 -26.74 -4.28
N HIS A 116 23.20 -27.05 -4.63
CA HIS A 116 22.54 -26.47 -5.80
C HIS A 116 21.57 -25.37 -5.33
N GLY A 117 21.81 -24.15 -5.78
CA GLY A 117 20.95 -23.01 -5.54
C GLY A 117 19.90 -22.86 -6.62
N ARG A 118 18.66 -22.56 -6.23
CA ARG A 118 17.56 -22.24 -7.13
C ARG A 118 16.92 -20.92 -6.69
N ILE A 119 16.90 -19.94 -7.59
CA ILE A 119 16.26 -18.65 -7.37
C ILE A 119 14.74 -18.78 -7.58
N ASP A 120 13.92 -18.13 -6.75
CA ASP A 120 12.53 -17.85 -7.08
C ASP A 120 12.47 -16.87 -8.25
N TRP A 121 12.40 -17.44 -9.44
CA TRP A 121 12.48 -16.68 -10.67
C TRP A 121 11.33 -15.67 -10.82
N LYS A 122 10.14 -16.02 -10.34
CA LYS A 122 9.00 -15.12 -10.41
C LYS A 122 9.24 -13.87 -9.57
N HIS A 123 9.75 -14.04 -8.36
CA HIS A 123 10.11 -12.94 -7.47
C HIS A 123 11.25 -12.08 -8.05
N ARG A 124 12.33 -12.71 -8.51
CA ARG A 124 13.47 -12.03 -9.14
C ARG A 124 13.05 -11.18 -10.33
N PHE A 125 12.29 -11.75 -11.26
CA PHE A 125 11.90 -11.07 -12.49
C PHE A 125 10.93 -9.92 -12.23
N ASP A 126 9.99 -10.09 -11.29
CA ASP A 126 9.14 -8.99 -10.81
C ASP A 126 9.99 -7.82 -10.29
N LEU A 127 10.96 -8.07 -9.39
CA LEU A 127 11.84 -7.02 -8.89
C LEU A 127 12.65 -6.34 -10.00
N MET A 128 13.15 -7.09 -10.98
CA MET A 128 13.85 -6.53 -12.14
C MET A 128 12.95 -5.64 -12.98
N GLN A 129 11.69 -6.02 -13.21
CA GLN A 129 10.69 -5.20 -13.91
C GLN A 129 10.39 -3.90 -13.16
N GLN A 130 10.15 -4.00 -11.83
CA GLN A 130 9.89 -2.84 -10.98
C GLN A 130 11.06 -1.86 -11.01
N HIS A 131 12.28 -2.35 -10.79
CA HIS A 131 13.48 -1.53 -10.73
C HIS A 131 13.79 -0.85 -12.07
N SER A 132 13.68 -1.59 -13.16
CA SER A 132 13.91 -1.05 -14.50
C SER A 132 12.86 -0.01 -14.91
N GLY A 133 11.59 -0.25 -14.55
CA GLY A 133 10.51 0.71 -14.74
C GLY A 133 10.71 2.01 -13.95
N GLU A 134 11.21 1.90 -12.72
CA GLU A 134 11.56 3.06 -11.88
C GLU A 134 12.63 3.92 -12.55
N HIS A 135 13.71 3.32 -13.04
CA HIS A 135 14.77 4.06 -13.72
C HIS A 135 14.28 4.87 -14.90
N ILE A 136 13.40 4.29 -15.74
CA ILE A 136 12.84 5.00 -16.89
C ILE A 136 11.97 6.17 -16.44
N VAL A 137 11.07 5.95 -15.48
CA VAL A 137 10.18 7.02 -14.97
C VAL A 137 10.97 8.13 -14.28
N SER A 138 11.96 7.77 -13.45
CA SER A 138 12.82 8.74 -12.75
C SER A 138 13.71 9.52 -13.70
N GLY A 139 14.26 8.85 -14.72
CA GLY A 139 15.13 9.49 -15.71
C GLY A 139 14.36 10.48 -16.59
N LEU A 140 13.19 10.09 -17.10
CA LEU A 140 12.33 10.99 -17.89
C LEU A 140 11.81 12.18 -17.05
N GLY A 141 11.48 11.94 -15.77
CA GLY A 141 11.10 13.00 -14.84
C GLY A 141 12.24 14.00 -14.61
N HIS A 142 13.48 13.51 -14.48
CA HIS A 142 14.65 14.36 -14.36
C HIS A 142 14.94 15.13 -15.66
N GLU A 143 14.94 14.45 -16.81
CA GLU A 143 15.22 15.09 -18.11
C GLU A 143 14.22 16.20 -18.44
N LYS A 144 12.93 15.96 -18.20
CA LYS A 144 11.85 16.84 -18.62
C LYS A 144 11.59 18.01 -17.66
N TYR A 145 11.68 17.74 -16.35
CA TYR A 145 11.31 18.69 -15.30
C TYR A 145 12.47 19.12 -14.39
N GLY A 146 13.63 18.48 -14.51
CA GLY A 146 14.80 18.77 -13.68
C GLY A 146 14.69 18.29 -12.25
N TYR A 147 13.75 17.39 -11.94
CA TYR A 147 13.54 16.88 -10.58
C TYR A 147 14.26 15.54 -10.38
N ASP A 148 15.01 15.48 -9.28
CA ASP A 148 15.74 14.27 -8.91
C ASP A 148 14.86 13.28 -8.14
N ASN A 149 15.11 12.00 -8.36
CA ASN A 149 14.65 10.96 -7.45
C ASN A 149 15.54 10.98 -6.19
N VAL A 150 14.98 11.49 -5.08
CA VAL A 150 15.66 11.59 -3.78
C VAL A 150 15.30 10.48 -2.81
N GLY A 151 14.37 9.60 -3.17
CA GLY A 151 13.97 8.44 -2.38
C GLY A 151 13.32 7.37 -3.25
N PHE A 152 13.69 6.11 -2.99
CA PHE A 152 13.14 4.94 -3.67
C PHE A 152 12.93 3.81 -2.68
N HIS A 153 11.77 3.18 -2.75
CA HIS A 153 11.48 1.98 -1.98
C HIS A 153 10.64 1.02 -2.81
N MET A 154 11.06 -0.24 -2.83
CA MET A 154 10.38 -1.31 -3.53
C MET A 154 9.60 -2.17 -2.54
N GLY A 155 8.30 -1.91 -2.43
CA GLY A 155 7.37 -2.69 -1.62
C GLY A 155 6.88 -3.94 -2.34
N SER A 156 6.16 -4.80 -1.60
CA SER A 156 5.54 -6.02 -2.14
C SER A 156 4.46 -5.73 -3.19
N ASP A 157 3.70 -4.66 -3.01
CA ASP A 157 2.54 -4.33 -3.84
C ASP A 157 2.83 -3.19 -4.81
N VAL A 158 3.51 -2.15 -4.33
CA VAL A 158 3.84 -0.94 -5.09
C VAL A 158 5.29 -0.54 -4.86
N ILE A 159 5.84 0.24 -5.77
CA ILE A 159 7.09 0.95 -5.56
C ILE A 159 6.82 2.43 -5.38
N THR A 160 7.65 3.10 -4.59
CA THR A 160 7.54 4.54 -4.35
C THR A 160 8.77 5.28 -4.84
N ILE A 161 8.55 6.42 -5.48
CA ILE A 161 9.58 7.36 -5.93
C ILE A 161 9.32 8.71 -5.28
N ASP A 162 10.31 9.27 -4.61
CA ASP A 162 10.25 10.62 -4.05
C ASP A 162 10.98 11.59 -4.99
N PHE A 163 10.24 12.45 -5.67
CA PHE A 163 10.82 13.52 -6.50
C PHE A 163 11.12 14.76 -5.67
N SER A 164 12.21 15.45 -6.01
CA SER A 164 12.65 16.69 -5.34
C SER A 164 11.78 17.91 -5.62
N GLY A 165 10.85 17.83 -6.56
CA GLY A 165 9.92 18.88 -6.94
C GLY A 165 8.49 18.40 -7.08
N VAL A 166 7.58 19.34 -7.30
CA VAL A 166 6.15 19.07 -7.41
C VAL A 166 5.81 18.74 -8.86
N LEU A 167 5.24 17.55 -9.07
CA LEU A 167 4.69 17.11 -10.36
C LEU A 167 3.17 16.99 -10.23
N THR A 168 2.46 17.52 -11.22
CA THR A 168 0.99 17.39 -11.34
C THR A 168 0.60 16.02 -11.89
N GLU A 169 -0.70 15.68 -11.78
CA GLU A 169 -1.21 14.43 -12.37
C GLU A 169 -1.06 14.41 -13.89
N GLU A 170 -1.21 15.56 -14.55
CA GLU A 170 -1.04 15.71 -16.00
C GLU A 170 0.42 15.47 -16.42
N GLU A 171 1.37 16.05 -15.70
CA GLU A 171 2.81 15.86 -15.94
C GLU A 171 3.23 14.41 -15.71
N LEU A 172 2.69 13.77 -14.67
CA LEU A 172 2.91 12.35 -14.41
C LEU A 172 2.30 11.46 -15.49
N LEU A 173 1.14 11.80 -16.03
CA LEU A 173 0.53 11.08 -17.15
C LEU A 173 1.38 11.20 -18.42
N GLU A 174 2.00 12.37 -18.66
CA GLU A 174 2.95 12.53 -19.76
C GLU A 174 4.18 11.66 -19.59
N ILE A 175 4.79 11.64 -18.38
CA ILE A 175 5.94 10.77 -18.06
C ILE A 175 5.55 9.30 -18.26
N GLU A 176 4.40 8.87 -17.73
CA GLU A 176 3.89 7.49 -17.87
C GLU A 176 3.73 7.09 -19.34
N THR A 177 3.15 7.99 -20.14
CA THR A 177 2.92 7.75 -21.57
C THR A 177 4.24 7.59 -22.32
N GLU A 178 5.20 8.47 -22.04
CA GLU A 178 6.53 8.43 -22.65
C GLU A 178 7.33 7.21 -22.20
N ALA A 179 7.29 6.88 -20.91
CA ALA A 179 7.93 5.69 -20.36
C ALA A 179 7.42 4.40 -21.03
N ASN A 180 6.10 4.29 -21.24
CA ASN A 180 5.54 3.13 -21.93
C ASN A 180 5.93 3.07 -23.41
N ARG A 181 5.99 4.19 -24.11
CA ARG A 181 6.51 4.22 -25.49
C ARG A 181 7.96 3.76 -25.55
N TYR A 182 8.80 4.27 -24.66
CA TYR A 182 10.20 3.88 -24.54
C TYR A 182 10.36 2.38 -24.24
N ILE A 183 9.55 1.82 -23.36
CA ILE A 183 9.51 0.39 -23.04
C ILE A 183 9.22 -0.43 -24.29
N TRP A 184 8.23 -0.05 -25.09
CA TRP A 184 7.80 -0.77 -26.30
C TRP A 184 8.79 -0.71 -27.46
N GLU A 185 9.74 0.22 -27.44
CA GLU A 185 10.83 0.26 -28.40
C GLU A 185 11.84 -0.88 -28.21
N ASP A 186 11.77 -1.61 -27.09
CA ASP A 186 12.57 -2.77 -26.77
C ASP A 186 14.09 -2.52 -26.92
N ARG A 187 14.59 -1.47 -26.30
CA ARG A 187 15.99 -1.07 -26.32
C ARG A 187 16.83 -1.95 -25.39
N THR A 188 18.10 -2.13 -25.74
CA THR A 188 19.07 -2.82 -24.87
C THR A 188 19.44 -1.94 -23.69
N VAL A 189 19.46 -2.52 -22.49
CA VAL A 189 19.95 -1.90 -21.26
C VAL A 189 21.45 -2.18 -21.15
N GLU A 190 22.25 -1.13 -21.00
CA GLU A 190 23.71 -1.24 -20.91
C GLU A 190 24.16 -1.18 -19.46
N ILE A 191 25.03 -2.10 -19.08
CA ILE A 191 25.57 -2.17 -17.72
C ILE A 191 27.09 -2.23 -17.79
N ASN A 192 27.75 -1.24 -17.18
CA ASN A 192 29.19 -1.09 -17.22
C ASN A 192 29.76 -0.76 -15.84
N CYS A 193 31.00 -1.14 -15.60
CA CYS A 193 31.81 -0.74 -14.45
C CYS A 193 32.99 0.07 -14.95
N PRO A 194 32.81 1.36 -15.28
CA PRO A 194 33.85 2.20 -15.83
C PRO A 194 35.00 2.40 -14.85
N SER A 195 36.21 2.64 -15.40
CA SER A 195 37.34 3.09 -14.58
C SER A 195 37.07 4.49 -13.96
N PRO A 196 37.78 4.88 -12.91
CA PRO A 196 37.59 6.21 -12.30
C PRO A 196 37.73 7.36 -13.30
N ALA A 197 38.63 7.27 -14.26
CA ALA A 197 38.85 8.28 -15.29
C ALA A 197 37.67 8.35 -16.30
N GLU A 198 37.10 7.20 -16.67
CA GLU A 198 35.93 7.15 -17.55
C GLU A 198 34.67 7.63 -16.81
N LEU A 199 34.57 7.34 -15.49
CA LEU A 199 33.44 7.73 -14.65
C LEU A 199 33.29 9.27 -14.55
N GLU A 200 34.40 10.00 -14.52
CA GLU A 200 34.41 11.47 -14.51
C GLU A 200 33.78 12.08 -15.77
N MET A 201 33.76 11.32 -16.88
CA MET A 201 33.23 11.79 -18.17
C MET A 201 31.77 11.40 -18.42
N ILE A 202 31.19 10.54 -17.55
CA ILE A 202 29.81 10.05 -17.70
C ILE A 202 28.87 10.94 -16.87
N PRO A 203 27.87 11.59 -17.48
CA PRO A 203 26.87 12.38 -16.75
C PRO A 203 25.82 11.44 -16.13
N TYR A 204 26.16 10.77 -15.03
CA TYR A 204 25.26 9.84 -14.35
C TYR A 204 24.61 10.46 -13.13
N ARG A 205 23.39 10.01 -12.83
CA ARG A 205 22.70 10.31 -11.57
C ARG A 205 23.18 9.39 -10.45
N SER A 206 23.25 9.90 -9.23
CA SER A 206 23.54 9.08 -8.05
C SER A 206 22.79 9.63 -6.82
N LYS A 207 22.23 8.74 -6.03
CA LYS A 207 21.56 9.06 -4.76
C LYS A 207 22.53 9.21 -3.57
N LYS A 208 23.79 8.82 -3.73
CA LYS A 208 24.83 8.78 -2.68
C LYS A 208 26.17 9.15 -3.25
N GLU A 209 27.06 9.66 -2.40
CA GLU A 209 28.49 9.69 -2.72
C GLU A 209 29.00 8.24 -2.81
N LEU A 210 29.69 7.92 -3.89
CA LEU A 210 30.15 6.58 -4.20
C LEU A 210 31.66 6.47 -4.01
N THR A 211 32.09 5.38 -3.37
CA THR A 211 33.50 5.05 -3.18
C THR A 211 33.76 3.65 -3.74
N GLY A 212 34.89 3.46 -4.42
CA GLY A 212 35.28 2.19 -5.00
C GLY A 212 34.76 1.97 -6.43
N MET A 213 34.46 0.72 -6.79
CA MET A 213 33.96 0.36 -8.12
C MET A 213 32.48 0.75 -8.26
N VAL A 214 32.18 1.62 -9.22
CA VAL A 214 30.85 2.12 -9.50
C VAL A 214 30.26 1.37 -10.69
N ARG A 215 29.05 0.79 -10.50
CA ARG A 215 28.30 0.13 -11.56
C ARG A 215 27.29 1.14 -12.13
N ILE A 216 27.41 1.41 -13.42
CA ILE A 216 26.53 2.30 -14.19
C ILE A 216 25.53 1.47 -14.97
N VAL A 217 24.25 1.79 -14.79
CA VAL A 217 23.14 1.25 -15.58
C VAL A 217 22.63 2.36 -16.49
N THR A 218 22.60 2.08 -17.78
CA THR A 218 22.16 3.03 -18.82
C THR A 218 20.93 2.49 -19.53
N PHE A 219 19.88 3.28 -19.50
CA PHE A 219 18.71 3.18 -20.38
C PHE A 219 18.88 4.24 -21.46
N PRO A 220 19.40 3.92 -22.68
CA PRO A 220 19.86 4.91 -23.65
C PRO A 220 18.77 5.91 -24.04
N GLY A 221 18.98 7.19 -23.69
CA GLY A 221 18.00 8.26 -23.93
C GLY A 221 16.87 8.37 -22.90
N ALA A 222 16.95 7.66 -21.78
CA ALA A 222 16.03 7.81 -20.66
C ALA A 222 16.75 8.01 -19.33
N ASP A 223 17.76 7.20 -19.00
CA ASP A 223 18.47 7.30 -17.72
C ASP A 223 19.91 6.81 -17.80
N ILE A 224 20.80 7.45 -17.06
CA ILE A 224 22.16 6.98 -16.77
C ILE A 224 22.35 7.11 -15.25
N CYS A 225 22.42 6.00 -14.55
CA CYS A 225 22.44 6.01 -13.08
C CYS A 225 23.44 5.03 -12.49
N ALA A 226 24.06 5.44 -11.40
CA ALA A 226 24.86 4.51 -10.58
C ALA A 226 23.90 3.64 -9.75
N CYS A 227 23.85 2.35 -10.07
CA CYS A 227 22.93 1.41 -9.45
C CYS A 227 23.52 0.02 -9.28
N CYS A 228 23.39 -0.55 -8.08
CA CYS A 228 23.81 -1.92 -7.80
C CYS A 228 22.70 -2.97 -7.99
N GLY A 229 21.45 -2.56 -8.18
CA GLY A 229 20.31 -3.47 -8.35
C GLY A 229 20.34 -4.26 -9.66
N LEU A 230 19.41 -5.21 -9.78
CA LEU A 230 19.27 -6.03 -10.97
C LEU A 230 18.21 -5.45 -11.91
N HIS A 231 18.48 -5.52 -13.20
CA HIS A 231 17.63 -4.95 -14.25
C HIS A 231 17.41 -5.96 -15.37
N VAL A 232 16.33 -5.78 -16.11
CA VAL A 232 16.13 -6.49 -17.38
C VAL A 232 17.20 -6.10 -18.40
N THR A 233 17.50 -6.95 -19.36
CA THR A 233 18.49 -6.64 -20.42
C THR A 233 17.89 -5.89 -21.59
N ARG A 234 16.57 -5.95 -21.75
CA ARG A 234 15.83 -5.21 -22.78
C ARG A 234 14.61 -4.53 -22.18
N THR A 235 14.31 -3.31 -22.59
CA THR A 235 13.20 -2.54 -22.03
C THR A 235 11.84 -3.19 -22.26
N GLY A 236 11.65 -3.91 -23.37
CA GLY A 236 10.42 -4.65 -23.66
C GLY A 236 10.05 -5.70 -22.60
N GLU A 237 11.03 -6.23 -21.86
CA GLU A 237 10.81 -7.19 -20.79
C GLU A 237 10.12 -6.58 -19.56
N ILE A 238 10.13 -5.26 -19.42
CA ILE A 238 9.34 -4.53 -18.41
C ILE A 238 7.84 -4.68 -18.69
N GLY A 239 7.47 -4.75 -19.98
CA GLY A 239 6.08 -4.84 -20.43
C GLY A 239 5.35 -3.49 -20.38
N MET A 240 5.06 -2.98 -19.18
CA MET A 240 4.35 -1.73 -18.97
C MET A 240 4.65 -1.15 -17.59
N VAL A 241 4.57 0.17 -17.45
CA VAL A 241 4.52 0.86 -16.16
C VAL A 241 3.17 1.57 -15.98
N LYS A 242 2.72 1.67 -14.72
CA LYS A 242 1.52 2.42 -14.35
C LYS A 242 1.76 3.23 -13.08
N ILE A 243 1.56 4.54 -13.17
CA ILE A 243 1.52 5.42 -12.01
C ILE A 243 0.13 5.30 -11.37
N LEU A 244 0.09 5.07 -10.06
CA LEU A 244 -1.15 4.79 -9.31
C LEU A 244 -1.64 6.01 -8.54
N SER A 245 -0.71 6.73 -7.91
CA SER A 245 -1.04 7.88 -7.07
C SER A 245 0.13 8.85 -6.97
N VAL A 246 -0.20 10.08 -6.62
CA VAL A 246 0.76 11.12 -6.26
C VAL A 246 0.28 11.84 -5.01
N VAL A 247 1.18 12.04 -4.06
CA VAL A 247 0.90 12.81 -2.84
C VAL A 247 2.04 13.79 -2.57
N HIS A 248 1.71 14.94 -2.00
CA HIS A 248 2.73 15.89 -1.57
C HIS A 248 3.61 15.25 -0.49
N PHE A 249 4.91 15.31 -0.67
CA PHE A 249 5.88 14.74 0.27
C PHE A 249 7.12 15.65 0.41
N ARG A 250 7.34 16.17 1.61
CA ARG A 250 8.40 17.15 1.88
C ARG A 250 8.29 18.37 0.97
N GLU A 251 9.33 18.67 0.20
CA GLU A 251 9.38 19.79 -0.76
C GLU A 251 8.94 19.40 -2.18
N GLY A 252 8.61 18.13 -2.39
CA GLY A 252 8.21 17.58 -3.68
C GLY A 252 7.01 16.65 -3.59
N VAL A 253 7.06 15.55 -4.33
CA VAL A 253 5.98 14.56 -4.36
C VAL A 253 6.50 13.14 -4.17
N ARG A 254 5.68 12.30 -3.56
CA ARG A 254 5.82 10.85 -3.58
C ARG A 254 4.85 10.28 -4.59
N VAL A 255 5.39 9.50 -5.51
CA VAL A 255 4.65 8.79 -6.56
C VAL A 255 4.64 7.31 -6.23
N GLU A 256 3.48 6.68 -6.27
CA GLU A 256 3.34 5.23 -6.25
C GLU A 256 3.17 4.72 -7.67
N MET A 257 3.91 3.68 -8.02
CA MET A 257 3.81 3.05 -9.32
C MET A 257 4.02 1.53 -9.26
N ILE A 258 3.68 0.86 -10.34
CA ILE A 258 3.92 -0.56 -10.58
C ILE A 258 4.42 -0.77 -12.01
N ALA A 259 5.11 -1.89 -12.23
CA ALA A 259 5.57 -2.31 -13.56
C ALA A 259 5.22 -3.78 -13.81
N GLY A 260 5.32 -4.21 -15.07
CA GLY A 260 5.28 -5.61 -15.46
C GLY A 260 4.03 -6.37 -15.09
N GLU A 261 4.21 -7.55 -14.53
CA GLU A 261 3.11 -8.45 -14.16
C GLU A 261 2.13 -7.79 -13.17
N ARG A 262 2.62 -6.91 -12.27
CA ARG A 262 1.76 -6.21 -11.31
C ARG A 262 0.74 -5.30 -12.01
N VAL A 263 1.09 -4.69 -13.16
CA VAL A 263 0.14 -3.89 -13.97
C VAL A 263 -0.96 -4.78 -14.52
N LEU A 264 -0.61 -5.95 -15.08
CA LEU A 264 -1.58 -6.91 -15.60
C LEU A 264 -2.55 -7.38 -14.51
N GLN A 265 -2.02 -7.75 -13.33
CA GLN A 265 -2.84 -8.17 -12.18
C GLN A 265 -3.79 -7.05 -11.74
N ARG A 266 -3.32 -5.82 -11.71
CA ARG A 266 -4.14 -4.64 -11.37
C ARG A 266 -5.26 -4.43 -12.39
N LEU A 267 -4.97 -4.52 -13.68
CA LEU A 267 -5.97 -4.40 -14.74
C LEU A 267 -7.03 -5.51 -14.65
N GLN A 268 -6.61 -6.76 -14.42
CA GLN A 268 -7.54 -7.89 -14.26
C GLN A 268 -8.48 -7.66 -13.06
N MET A 269 -7.95 -7.20 -11.93
CA MET A 269 -8.75 -6.89 -10.74
C MET A 269 -9.77 -5.78 -11.02
N LEU A 270 -9.35 -4.68 -11.65
CA LEU A 270 -10.24 -3.56 -12.00
C LEU A 270 -11.30 -3.98 -13.00
N GLN A 271 -10.96 -4.80 -14.00
CA GLN A 271 -11.91 -5.34 -14.97
C GLN A 271 -12.95 -6.22 -14.30
N GLU A 272 -12.55 -7.09 -13.36
CA GLU A 272 -13.51 -7.94 -12.64
C GLU A 272 -14.44 -7.10 -11.74
N GLN A 273 -13.92 -6.07 -11.05
CA GLN A 273 -14.77 -5.16 -10.28
C GLN A 273 -15.77 -4.44 -11.19
N ASN A 274 -15.31 -3.90 -12.33
CA ASN A 274 -16.19 -3.22 -13.28
C ASN A 274 -17.26 -4.17 -13.86
N ARG A 275 -16.90 -5.41 -14.19
CA ARG A 275 -17.84 -6.44 -14.63
C ARG A 275 -18.94 -6.69 -13.60
N ARG A 276 -18.60 -6.76 -12.30
CA ARG A 276 -19.58 -6.92 -11.21
C ARG A 276 -20.52 -5.73 -11.10
N ILE A 277 -19.99 -4.50 -11.20
CA ILE A 277 -20.79 -3.27 -11.19
C ILE A 277 -21.72 -3.23 -12.41
N SER A 278 -21.19 -3.52 -13.60
CA SER A 278 -21.95 -3.63 -14.86
C SER A 278 -23.14 -4.60 -14.72
N ALA A 279 -22.90 -5.79 -14.18
CA ALA A 279 -23.96 -6.78 -13.95
C ALA A 279 -25.01 -6.30 -12.92
N ALA A 280 -24.58 -5.71 -11.81
CA ALA A 280 -25.47 -5.23 -10.74
C ALA A 280 -26.38 -4.08 -11.23
N LEU A 281 -25.86 -3.21 -12.09
CA LEU A 281 -26.57 -2.04 -12.61
C LEU A 281 -27.24 -2.29 -13.98
N SER A 282 -27.09 -3.49 -14.56
CA SER A 282 -27.56 -3.83 -15.92
C SER A 282 -27.09 -2.78 -16.95
N ALA A 283 -25.83 -2.35 -16.82
CA ALA A 283 -25.20 -1.37 -17.70
C ALA A 283 -24.05 -2.02 -18.47
N LYS A 284 -23.62 -1.41 -19.59
CA LYS A 284 -22.41 -1.85 -20.28
C LYS A 284 -21.17 -1.48 -19.45
N PRO A 285 -20.04 -2.21 -19.58
CA PRO A 285 -18.82 -1.93 -18.84
C PRO A 285 -18.31 -0.49 -18.96
N GLU A 286 -18.50 0.15 -20.11
CA GLU A 286 -18.09 1.51 -20.41
C GLU A 286 -19.06 2.59 -19.86
N GLU A 287 -20.27 2.17 -19.46
CA GLU A 287 -21.37 3.04 -19.01
C GLU A 287 -21.65 2.90 -17.50
N THR A 288 -20.76 2.23 -16.75
CA THR A 288 -21.00 1.94 -15.32
C THR A 288 -21.03 3.20 -14.46
N ALA A 289 -20.22 4.23 -14.78
CA ALA A 289 -20.24 5.51 -14.08
C ALA A 289 -21.59 6.21 -14.25
N ASP A 290 -22.07 6.35 -15.48
CA ASP A 290 -23.37 6.95 -15.77
C ASP A 290 -24.53 6.18 -15.12
N ALA A 291 -24.39 4.86 -15.01
CA ALA A 291 -25.38 4.04 -14.33
C ALA A 291 -25.41 4.28 -12.81
N VAL A 292 -24.26 4.52 -12.19
CA VAL A 292 -24.18 4.92 -10.77
C VAL A 292 -24.87 6.27 -10.56
N ASP A 293 -24.60 7.25 -11.43
CA ASP A 293 -25.22 8.57 -11.34
C ASP A 293 -26.75 8.49 -11.44
N ARG A 294 -27.28 7.72 -12.40
CA ARG A 294 -28.73 7.47 -12.53
C ARG A 294 -29.34 6.86 -11.27
N VAL A 295 -28.65 5.89 -10.64
CA VAL A 295 -29.14 5.27 -9.40
C VAL A 295 -29.11 6.28 -8.23
N GLN A 296 -28.12 7.14 -8.15
CA GLN A 296 -28.05 8.19 -7.14
C GLN A 296 -29.16 9.23 -7.31
N GLU A 297 -29.40 9.69 -8.53
CA GLU A 297 -30.49 10.62 -8.85
C GLU A 297 -31.87 10.02 -8.51
N GLU A 298 -32.10 8.76 -8.91
CA GLU A 298 -33.34 8.05 -8.59
C GLU A 298 -33.52 7.89 -7.07
N ASN A 299 -32.47 7.54 -6.34
CA ASN A 299 -32.51 7.44 -4.88
C ASN A 299 -32.86 8.79 -4.23
N TYR A 300 -32.26 9.88 -4.70
CA TYR A 300 -32.55 11.23 -4.24
C TYR A 300 -34.03 11.60 -4.49
N ARG A 301 -34.53 11.32 -5.70
CA ARG A 301 -35.92 11.54 -6.09
C ARG A 301 -36.90 10.74 -5.22
N LEU A 302 -36.61 9.45 -5.01
CA LEU A 302 -37.47 8.57 -4.18
C LEU A 302 -37.48 9.02 -2.72
N ARG A 303 -36.36 9.45 -2.16
CA ARG A 303 -36.32 10.03 -0.80
C ARG A 303 -37.15 11.30 -0.70
N GLY A 304 -37.10 12.17 -1.72
CA GLY A 304 -37.94 13.37 -1.78
C GLY A 304 -39.43 13.04 -1.81
N GLN A 305 -39.81 12.02 -2.62
CA GLN A 305 -41.21 11.55 -2.65
C GLN A 305 -41.65 10.95 -1.32
N LEU A 306 -40.81 10.14 -0.69
CA LEU A 306 -41.10 9.56 0.63
C LEU A 306 -41.31 10.65 1.68
N HIS A 307 -40.44 11.65 1.74
CA HIS A 307 -40.59 12.78 2.65
C HIS A 307 -41.87 13.58 2.41
N LYS A 308 -42.27 13.78 1.16
CA LYS A 308 -43.51 14.45 0.84
C LYS A 308 -44.73 13.63 1.32
N MET A 309 -44.72 12.31 1.01
CA MET A 309 -45.79 11.42 1.46
C MET A 309 -45.92 11.39 3.01
N GLU A 310 -44.80 11.31 3.72
CA GLU A 310 -44.78 11.42 5.19
C GLU A 310 -45.37 12.75 5.67
N SER A 311 -44.93 13.87 5.07
CA SER A 311 -45.45 15.20 5.42
C SER A 311 -46.97 15.31 5.21
N ASP A 312 -47.49 14.82 4.09
CA ASP A 312 -48.90 14.81 3.76
C ASP A 312 -49.69 13.94 4.76
N LEU A 313 -49.19 12.77 5.13
CA LEU A 313 -49.77 11.88 6.15
C LEU A 313 -49.77 12.54 7.53
N PHE A 314 -48.68 13.21 7.93
CA PHE A 314 -48.60 13.89 9.23
C PHE A 314 -49.50 15.11 9.30
N ALA A 315 -49.65 15.86 8.20
CA ALA A 315 -50.60 16.95 8.10
C ALA A 315 -52.06 16.44 8.21
N ALA A 316 -52.39 15.33 7.55
CA ALA A 316 -53.70 14.72 7.66
C ALA A 316 -53.99 14.21 9.09
N GLU A 317 -53.02 13.64 9.77
CA GLU A 317 -53.14 13.22 11.18
C GLU A 317 -53.30 14.44 12.11
N ALA A 318 -52.50 15.49 11.92
CA ALA A 318 -52.60 16.72 12.66
C ALA A 318 -53.99 17.36 12.55
N ALA A 319 -54.60 17.36 11.35
CA ALA A 319 -55.96 17.86 11.12
C ALA A 319 -57.04 17.03 11.86
N ARG A 320 -56.83 15.72 12.07
CA ARG A 320 -57.78 14.89 12.84
C ARG A 320 -57.83 15.25 14.32
N HIS A 321 -56.74 15.80 14.84
CA HIS A 321 -56.57 16.16 16.25
C HIS A 321 -56.70 17.66 16.50
N GLU A 322 -57.22 18.43 15.54
CA GLU A 322 -57.39 19.88 15.68
C GLU A 322 -58.29 20.24 16.88
N GLY A 323 -57.75 21.02 17.83
CA GLY A 323 -58.43 21.47 19.00
C GLY A 323 -58.75 20.39 20.05
N GLU A 324 -58.24 19.18 19.93
CA GLU A 324 -58.55 18.06 20.85
C GLU A 324 -57.88 18.21 22.22
N GLY A 325 -56.89 19.08 22.35
CA GLY A 325 -56.12 19.25 23.58
C GLY A 325 -54.91 18.33 23.61
N SER A 326 -54.70 17.62 24.72
CA SER A 326 -53.55 16.70 24.82
C SER A 326 -53.82 15.40 24.08
N VAL A 327 -52.85 15.01 23.21
CA VAL A 327 -52.93 13.84 22.30
C VAL A 327 -51.81 12.84 22.59
N LEU A 328 -52.17 11.57 22.72
CA LEU A 328 -51.22 10.46 22.89
C LEU A 328 -51.37 9.47 21.73
N LEU A 329 -50.32 9.37 20.92
CA LEU A 329 -50.28 8.53 19.76
C LEU A 329 -49.26 7.37 19.88
N PHE A 330 -49.69 6.18 19.46
CA PHE A 330 -48.78 5.04 19.30
C PHE A 330 -48.67 4.69 17.83
N ARG A 331 -47.46 4.37 17.40
CA ARG A 331 -47.14 3.97 16.03
C ARG A 331 -46.18 2.81 16.06
N GLU A 332 -46.24 2.00 15.03
CA GLU A 332 -45.28 0.88 14.81
C GLU A 332 -44.12 1.36 13.96
N GLU A 333 -42.91 0.94 14.31
CA GLU A 333 -41.68 1.00 13.50
C GLU A 333 -41.37 2.32 12.76
N MET A 334 -41.68 3.48 13.35
CA MET A 334 -41.28 4.75 12.76
C MET A 334 -39.81 5.05 13.06
N GLU A 335 -39.11 5.70 12.12
CA GLU A 335 -37.79 6.28 12.38
C GLU A 335 -37.89 7.44 13.39
N ALA A 336 -36.83 7.70 14.16
CA ALA A 336 -36.83 8.72 15.21
C ALA A 336 -37.16 10.13 14.67
N ASP A 337 -36.70 10.46 13.44
CA ASP A 337 -37.00 11.72 12.79
C ASP A 337 -38.50 11.82 12.38
N SER A 338 -39.09 10.73 11.93
CA SER A 338 -40.52 10.65 11.59
C SER A 338 -41.40 10.79 12.85
N VAL A 339 -40.99 10.15 13.97
CA VAL A 339 -41.69 10.34 15.28
C VAL A 339 -41.66 11.82 15.69
N ARG A 340 -40.51 12.47 15.56
CA ARG A 340 -40.33 13.88 15.85
C ARG A 340 -41.22 14.78 14.97
N LYS A 341 -41.22 14.52 13.64
CA LYS A 341 -42.02 15.29 12.67
C LYS A 341 -43.52 15.14 12.88
N LEU A 342 -43.99 13.92 13.17
CA LEU A 342 -45.40 13.67 13.49
C LEU A 342 -45.82 14.43 14.76
N CYS A 343 -45.01 14.35 15.82
CA CYS A 343 -45.24 15.10 17.05
C CYS A 343 -45.27 16.61 16.79
N ASP A 344 -44.33 17.16 16.03
CA ASP A 344 -44.28 18.58 15.66
C ASP A 344 -45.52 19.03 14.85
N ALA A 345 -45.99 18.18 13.93
CA ALA A 345 -47.20 18.47 13.16
C ALA A 345 -48.46 18.51 14.03
N VAL A 346 -48.68 17.51 14.89
CA VAL A 346 -49.87 17.39 15.72
C VAL A 346 -49.89 18.42 16.87
N MET A 347 -48.74 18.73 17.50
CA MET A 347 -48.68 19.70 18.58
C MET A 347 -49.11 21.11 18.16
N LYS A 348 -48.96 21.47 16.88
CA LYS A 348 -49.35 22.76 16.33
C LYS A 348 -50.84 22.92 16.12
N THR A 349 -51.59 21.83 16.05
CA THR A 349 -53.03 21.82 15.80
C THR A 349 -53.87 21.40 17.01
N CYS A 350 -53.35 20.55 17.86
CA CYS A 350 -54.10 19.98 18.97
C CYS A 350 -54.36 20.97 20.13
N HIS A 351 -53.62 22.08 20.23
CA HIS A 351 -53.70 23.08 21.30
C HIS A 351 -53.43 22.51 22.71
N GLY A 352 -52.57 21.50 22.80
CA GLY A 352 -52.14 20.85 24.03
C GLY A 352 -50.81 20.11 23.88
N CYS A 353 -50.53 19.20 24.80
CA CYS A 353 -49.34 18.35 24.71
C CYS A 353 -49.58 17.20 23.73
N CYS A 354 -48.74 17.09 22.69
CA CYS A 354 -48.71 15.91 21.84
C CYS A 354 -47.58 14.98 22.27
N ALA A 355 -47.88 13.71 22.49
CA ALA A 355 -46.91 12.66 22.77
C ALA A 355 -47.03 11.53 21.72
N VAL A 356 -45.99 11.27 21.01
CA VAL A 356 -45.90 10.19 19.99
C VAL A 356 -44.88 9.15 20.45
N PHE A 357 -45.33 7.90 20.55
CA PHE A 357 -44.52 6.76 20.88
C PHE A 357 -44.45 5.80 19.67
N SER A 358 -43.26 5.34 19.33
CA SER A 358 -43.10 4.31 18.29
C SER A 358 -42.30 3.13 18.84
N GLN A 359 -42.88 1.94 18.68
CA GLN A 359 -42.26 0.70 19.13
C GLN A 359 -41.00 0.36 18.31
N ASN A 360 -39.95 -0.07 19.03
CA ASN A 360 -38.76 -0.65 18.42
C ASN A 360 -38.93 -2.18 18.36
N PRO A 361 -38.11 -2.86 17.50
CA PRO A 361 -38.11 -4.33 17.40
C PRO A 361 -37.77 -5.05 18.72
N ASP A 362 -37.07 -4.39 19.65
CA ASP A 362 -36.72 -4.91 20.97
C ASP A 362 -37.83 -4.73 22.04
N GLY A 363 -38.99 -4.21 21.63
CA GLY A 363 -40.14 -3.95 22.49
C GLY A 363 -40.04 -2.65 23.29
N SER A 364 -38.97 -1.88 23.21
CA SER A 364 -38.87 -0.54 23.75
C SER A 364 -39.61 0.48 22.85
N TYR A 365 -39.90 1.68 23.39
CA TYR A 365 -40.49 2.76 22.59
C TYR A 365 -39.51 3.93 22.48
N LYS A 366 -39.34 4.46 21.27
CA LYS A 366 -38.84 5.82 21.06
C LYS A 366 -40.02 6.80 21.17
N TYR A 367 -39.77 7.97 21.69
CA TYR A 367 -40.81 8.98 21.84
C TYR A 367 -40.35 10.39 21.43
N ALA A 368 -41.34 11.19 21.04
CA ALA A 368 -41.23 12.63 20.98
C ALA A 368 -42.48 13.22 21.67
N MET A 369 -42.29 14.27 22.46
CA MET A 369 -43.38 15.04 23.09
C MET A 369 -43.15 16.52 22.83
N GLY A 370 -44.22 17.23 22.49
CA GLY A 370 -44.19 18.65 22.21
C GLY A 370 -45.45 19.37 22.75
N GLU A 371 -45.25 20.56 23.24
CA GLU A 371 -46.33 21.50 23.68
C GLU A 371 -45.87 22.92 23.38
N GLU A 372 -46.59 23.63 22.51
CA GLU A 372 -46.10 24.88 21.89
C GLU A 372 -45.72 25.95 22.94
N ASN A 373 -46.47 26.09 24.02
CA ASN A 373 -46.24 27.07 25.09
C ASN A 373 -45.89 26.41 26.44
N GLY A 374 -45.52 25.14 26.45
CA GLY A 374 -45.30 24.36 27.67
C GLY A 374 -43.81 24.23 28.08
N ASP A 375 -43.60 23.66 29.27
CA ASP A 375 -42.32 23.23 29.76
C ASP A 375 -42.36 21.75 30.17
N LEU A 376 -41.99 20.88 29.27
CA LEU A 376 -42.05 19.43 29.40
C LEU A 376 -40.87 18.83 30.19
N ARG A 377 -39.89 19.62 30.64
CA ARG A 377 -38.64 19.08 31.23
C ARG A 377 -38.88 18.33 32.54
N SER A 378 -39.73 18.86 33.41
CA SER A 378 -40.07 18.21 34.69
C SER A 378 -40.86 16.93 34.44
N PHE A 379 -41.91 17.02 33.60
CA PHE A 379 -42.74 15.89 33.20
C PHE A 379 -41.93 14.77 32.57
N THR A 380 -40.97 15.13 31.70
CA THR A 380 -40.05 14.15 31.06
C THR A 380 -39.19 13.43 32.09
N LYS A 381 -38.68 14.13 33.12
CA LYS A 381 -37.91 13.48 34.19
C LYS A 381 -38.76 12.46 34.97
N GLU A 382 -39.99 12.81 35.31
CA GLU A 382 -40.92 11.92 36.02
C GLU A 382 -41.27 10.71 35.14
N MET A 383 -41.57 10.93 33.86
CA MET A 383 -41.87 9.87 32.91
C MET A 383 -40.70 8.91 32.74
N ASN A 384 -39.49 9.45 32.52
CA ASN A 384 -38.30 8.61 32.36
C ASN A 384 -37.99 7.79 33.62
N ALA A 385 -38.24 8.36 34.82
CA ALA A 385 -38.06 7.62 36.07
C ALA A 385 -39.12 6.50 36.23
N ALA A 386 -40.38 6.78 35.87
CA ALA A 386 -41.49 5.84 36.01
C ALA A 386 -41.46 4.70 34.96
N LEU A 387 -40.99 5.00 33.72
CA LEU A 387 -41.08 4.10 32.58
C LEU A 387 -39.70 3.57 32.16
N ASN A 388 -38.71 3.61 33.03
CA ASN A 388 -37.33 3.17 32.77
C ASN A 388 -36.78 3.79 31.46
N GLY A 389 -36.97 5.11 31.33
CA GLY A 389 -36.66 5.85 30.13
C GLY A 389 -35.44 6.73 30.25
N ARG A 390 -35.02 7.25 29.11
CA ARG A 390 -33.96 8.26 28.97
C ARG A 390 -34.32 9.21 27.84
N GLY A 391 -34.07 10.48 28.02
CA GLY A 391 -34.35 11.49 27.03
C GLY A 391 -34.38 12.89 27.65
N GLY A 392 -34.65 13.88 26.80
CA GLY A 392 -34.73 15.29 27.18
C GLY A 392 -34.78 16.16 25.94
N GLY A 393 -34.68 17.46 26.12
CA GLY A 393 -34.72 18.40 25.00
C GLY A 393 -34.92 19.85 25.45
N LYS A 394 -35.56 20.63 24.59
CA LYS A 394 -35.97 22.01 24.86
C LYS A 394 -37.24 22.04 25.74
N PRO A 395 -37.58 23.18 26.42
CA PRO A 395 -38.78 23.26 27.24
C PRO A 395 -40.04 22.79 26.53
N PHE A 396 -40.23 23.20 25.30
CA PHE A 396 -41.45 22.94 24.52
C PHE A 396 -41.38 21.63 23.69
N PHE A 397 -40.21 20.95 23.61
CA PHE A 397 -40.07 19.75 22.81
C PHE A 397 -38.98 18.83 23.36
N VAL A 398 -39.32 17.59 23.66
CA VAL A 398 -38.45 16.58 24.22
C VAL A 398 -38.55 15.28 23.43
N GLN A 399 -37.47 14.48 23.43
CA GLN A 399 -37.42 13.19 22.78
C GLN A 399 -36.55 12.20 23.55
N GLY A 400 -36.79 10.92 23.34
CA GLY A 400 -36.06 9.90 24.06
C GLY A 400 -36.55 8.48 23.76
N SER A 401 -36.32 7.59 24.72
CA SER A 401 -36.80 6.20 24.69
C SER A 401 -37.22 5.74 26.08
N VAL A 402 -38.20 4.84 26.15
CA VAL A 402 -38.66 4.17 27.38
C VAL A 402 -38.66 2.65 27.19
N LYS A 403 -38.46 1.93 28.30
CA LYS A 403 -38.55 0.46 28.36
C LYS A 403 -39.74 0.06 29.21
N ALA A 404 -40.93 0.29 28.70
CA ALA A 404 -42.18 -0.02 29.35
C ALA A 404 -43.20 -0.52 28.32
N ALA A 405 -44.19 -1.28 28.74
CA ALA A 405 -45.29 -1.71 27.90
C ALA A 405 -46.22 -0.55 27.53
N GLU A 406 -46.93 -0.62 26.42
CA GLU A 406 -47.88 0.42 26.00
C GLU A 406 -48.92 0.73 27.08
N GLU A 407 -49.43 -0.29 27.77
CA GLU A 407 -50.42 -0.14 28.87
C GLU A 407 -49.86 0.69 30.03
N GLU A 408 -48.59 0.53 30.36
CA GLU A 408 -47.93 1.31 31.42
C GLU A 408 -47.74 2.76 30.99
N ILE A 409 -47.39 3.00 29.73
CA ILE A 409 -47.28 4.34 29.16
C ILE A 409 -48.67 5.02 29.20
N ARG A 410 -49.71 4.36 28.69
CA ARG A 410 -51.09 4.88 28.72
C ARG A 410 -51.56 5.21 30.15
N LYS A 411 -51.26 4.31 31.11
CA LYS A 411 -51.61 4.54 32.54
C LYS A 411 -50.85 5.73 33.13
N PHE A 412 -49.63 5.99 32.70
CA PHE A 412 -48.87 7.16 33.15
C PHE A 412 -49.49 8.46 32.64
N PHE A 413 -49.94 8.52 31.39
CA PHE A 413 -50.59 9.70 30.80
C PHE A 413 -52.06 9.90 31.19
N ALA A 414 -52.69 8.93 31.79
CA ALA A 414 -54.06 9.01 32.31
C ALA A 414 -54.15 9.57 33.74
N ARG A 415 -53.02 9.91 34.35
CA ARG A 415 -52.93 10.54 35.68
C ARG A 415 -53.19 12.04 35.58
#